data_458236255a93c03ce0e1b05a9187c7da
#
_entry.id   458236255a93c03ce0e1b05a9187c7da
#
_cell.length_a   1.000
_cell.length_b   1.000
_cell.length_c   1.000
_cell.angle_alpha   90.00
_cell.angle_beta   90.00
_cell.angle_gamma   90.00
#
_symmetry.space_group_name_H-M   'P 1'
#
loop_
_entity.id
_entity.type
_entity.pdbx_description
1 polymer ?
#
loop_
_entity_poly.entity_id
_entity_poly.type
_entity_poly.pdbx_seq_one_letter_code
_entity_poly.pdbx_strand_id
1 'polypeptide(L)'
;AKAPWILSKNIAKIMPKNSRIINITSPGSSKVLKNYFSVGVSKAALESLTRYMAVDLAPKGINVNSISPSLVETDALKYFPNQEDIKSILERKNPKEKKLTPDDIAEVAVLLCQEKSNMIVGQNIIIDGGENLVLR
;
A
#
# COMPACT_ATOMS: atom_id res chain seq x y z
N ALA A 1 1.60 10.49 -5.73
CA ALA A 1 0.76 9.96 -6.80
C ALA A 1 1.30 10.24 -8.23
N LYS A 2 1.96 11.39 -8.47
CA LYS A 2 2.44 11.78 -9.82
C LYS A 2 3.40 10.76 -10.44
N ALA A 3 4.43 10.34 -9.72
CA ALA A 3 5.41 9.37 -10.24
C ALA A 3 4.78 8.00 -10.56
N PRO A 4 4.00 7.36 -9.67
CA PRO A 4 3.27 6.14 -10.00
C PRO A 4 2.38 6.28 -11.24
N TRP A 5 1.67 7.41 -11.40
CA TRP A 5 0.83 7.65 -12.57
C TRP A 5 1.64 7.68 -13.87
N ILE A 6 2.71 8.48 -13.90
CA ILE A 6 3.56 8.61 -15.10
C ILE A 6 4.20 7.27 -15.46
N LEU A 7 4.76 6.56 -14.48
CA LEU A 7 5.40 5.27 -14.69
C LEU A 7 4.40 4.24 -15.22
N SER A 8 3.27 4.07 -14.54
CA SER A 8 2.26 3.08 -14.92
C SER A 8 1.67 3.36 -16.30
N LYS A 9 1.38 4.64 -16.62
CA LYS A 9 0.88 5.04 -17.96
C LYS A 9 1.84 4.66 -19.08
N ASN A 10 3.15 4.79 -18.87
CA ASN A 10 4.14 4.47 -19.87
C ASN A 10 4.43 2.97 -19.94
N ILE A 11 4.61 2.31 -18.81
CA ILE A 11 4.91 0.87 -18.73
C ILE A 11 3.72 0.03 -19.24
N ALA A 12 2.48 0.42 -18.94
CA ALA A 12 1.29 -0.30 -19.39
C ALA A 12 1.17 -0.45 -20.93
N LYS A 13 1.92 0.34 -21.69
CA LYS A 13 1.95 0.21 -23.16
C LYS A 13 2.71 -1.04 -23.63
N ILE A 14 3.63 -1.52 -22.82
CA ILE A 14 4.53 -2.65 -23.13
C ILE A 14 4.30 -3.86 -22.19
N MET A 15 3.44 -3.72 -21.18
CA MET A 15 3.12 -4.83 -20.29
C MET A 15 2.29 -5.89 -21.03
N PRO A 16 2.66 -7.18 -20.90
CA PRO A 16 1.86 -8.26 -21.46
C PRO A 16 0.54 -8.44 -20.68
N LYS A 17 -0.39 -9.21 -21.24
CA LYS A 17 -1.58 -9.67 -20.52
C LYS A 17 -1.18 -10.43 -19.24
N ASN A 18 -2.04 -10.42 -18.26
CA ASN A 18 -1.82 -11.00 -16.92
C ASN A 18 -0.72 -10.33 -16.10
N SER A 19 -0.33 -9.10 -16.46
CA SER A 19 0.56 -8.28 -15.66
C SER A 19 -0.14 -7.69 -14.43
N ARG A 20 0.66 -7.28 -13.46
CA ARG A 20 0.18 -6.68 -12.19
C ARG A 20 0.90 -5.38 -11.91
N ILE A 21 0.16 -4.40 -11.43
CA ILE A 21 0.69 -3.16 -10.84
C ILE A 21 0.23 -3.13 -9.39
N ILE A 22 1.18 -3.04 -8.47
CA ILE A 22 0.90 -2.97 -7.04
C ILE A 22 1.48 -1.66 -6.51
N ASN A 23 0.60 -0.78 -6.03
CA ASN A 23 0.97 0.47 -5.41
C ASN A 23 1.10 0.29 -3.89
N ILE A 24 2.14 0.84 -3.28
CA ILE A 24 2.29 0.83 -1.82
C ILE A 24 1.76 2.13 -1.25
N THR A 25 0.69 2.04 -0.47
CA THR A 25 0.06 3.16 0.23
C THR A 25 0.40 3.14 1.73
N SER A 26 -0.41 3.75 2.56
CA SER A 26 -0.24 3.73 4.02
C SER A 26 -1.54 4.11 4.72
N PRO A 27 -1.71 3.85 6.02
CA PRO A 27 -2.89 4.27 6.79
C PRO A 27 -3.14 5.78 6.77
N GLY A 28 -2.09 6.58 6.54
CA GLY A 28 -2.21 8.03 6.39
C GLY A 28 -3.01 8.49 5.17
N SER A 29 -3.40 7.59 4.28
CA SER A 29 -4.35 7.88 3.19
C SER A 29 -5.79 8.10 3.69
N SER A 30 -6.15 7.48 4.80
CA SER A 30 -7.51 7.48 5.38
C SER A 30 -7.56 7.98 6.83
N LYS A 31 -6.42 8.07 7.51
CA LYS A 31 -6.28 8.54 8.89
C LYS A 31 -5.29 9.70 8.95
N VAL A 32 -5.53 10.61 9.91
CA VAL A 32 -4.59 11.70 10.15
C VAL A 32 -3.44 11.22 11.02
N LEU A 33 -2.23 11.30 10.48
CA LEU A 33 -1.00 11.05 11.20
C LEU A 33 -0.25 12.37 11.41
N LYS A 34 0.29 12.58 12.62
CA LYS A 34 1.06 13.78 12.96
C LYS A 34 2.26 13.91 12.02
N ASN A 35 2.49 15.13 11.50
CA ASN A 35 3.57 15.45 10.56
C ASN A 35 3.59 14.63 9.25
N TYR A 36 2.45 14.10 8.83
CA TYR A 36 2.33 13.24 7.65
C TYR A 36 1.45 13.85 6.54
N PHE A 37 1.09 15.13 6.64
CA PHE A 37 0.10 15.79 5.78
C PHE A 37 0.37 15.58 4.28
N SER A 38 1.52 15.98 3.77
CA SER A 38 1.84 15.88 2.33
C SER A 38 1.93 14.44 1.84
N VAL A 39 2.46 13.55 2.66
CA VAL A 39 2.54 12.13 2.34
C VAL A 39 1.15 11.49 2.39
N GLY A 40 0.37 11.76 3.44
CA GLY A 40 -0.99 11.23 3.59
C GLY A 40 -1.89 11.61 2.42
N VAL A 41 -1.91 12.89 2.05
CA VAL A 41 -2.65 13.38 0.87
C VAL A 41 -2.18 12.69 -0.42
N SER A 42 -0.86 12.53 -0.59
CA SER A 42 -0.29 11.83 -1.74
C SER A 42 -0.69 10.34 -1.78
N LYS A 43 -0.79 9.70 -0.61
CA LYS A 43 -1.22 8.29 -0.51
C LYS A 43 -2.72 8.14 -0.80
N ALA A 44 -3.57 9.05 -0.32
CA ALA A 44 -4.99 9.09 -0.67
C ALA A 44 -5.20 9.26 -2.20
N ALA A 45 -4.44 10.17 -2.81
CA ALA A 45 -4.45 10.34 -4.26
C ALA A 45 -3.97 9.08 -4.99
N LEU A 46 -2.98 8.34 -4.45
CA LEU A 46 -2.49 7.10 -5.03
C LEU A 46 -3.54 5.98 -4.98
N GLU A 47 -4.31 5.88 -3.90
CA GLU A 47 -5.41 4.92 -3.79
C GLU A 47 -6.54 5.24 -4.79
N SER A 48 -6.87 6.51 -4.96
CA SER A 48 -7.81 6.93 -6.00
C SER A 48 -7.28 6.59 -7.39
N LEU A 49 -6.02 6.93 -7.67
CA LEU A 49 -5.34 6.60 -8.93
C LEU A 49 -5.36 5.09 -9.20
N THR A 50 -5.15 4.26 -8.18
CA THR A 50 -5.21 2.79 -8.28
C THR A 50 -6.55 2.33 -8.84
N ARG A 51 -7.67 2.88 -8.33
CA ARG A 51 -9.02 2.53 -8.81
C ARG A 51 -9.24 2.91 -10.26
N TYR A 52 -8.89 4.14 -10.64
CA TYR A 52 -9.02 4.59 -12.03
C TYR A 52 -8.17 3.78 -12.99
N MET A 53 -6.90 3.55 -12.65
CA MET A 53 -6.02 2.73 -13.48
C MET A 53 -6.49 1.28 -13.57
N ALA A 54 -7.06 0.74 -12.50
CA ALA A 54 -7.58 -0.63 -12.49
C ALA A 54 -8.69 -0.81 -13.53
N VAL A 55 -9.62 0.15 -13.64
CA VAL A 55 -10.69 0.12 -14.62
C VAL A 55 -10.13 0.32 -16.04
N ASP A 56 -9.24 1.28 -16.25
CA ASP A 56 -8.66 1.59 -17.56
C ASP A 56 -7.80 0.45 -18.13
N LEU A 57 -7.11 -0.29 -17.25
CA LEU A 57 -6.15 -1.32 -17.66
C LEU A 57 -6.70 -2.75 -17.61
N ALA A 58 -7.82 -2.99 -16.93
CA ALA A 58 -8.46 -4.30 -16.88
C ALA A 58 -8.78 -4.88 -18.28
N PRO A 59 -9.30 -4.11 -19.27
CA PRO A 59 -9.53 -4.63 -20.62
C PRO A 59 -8.25 -5.08 -21.33
N LYS A 60 -7.08 -4.58 -20.88
CA LYS A 60 -5.76 -5.00 -21.39
C LYS A 60 -5.22 -6.24 -20.68
N GLY A 61 -5.95 -6.77 -19.68
CA GLY A 61 -5.50 -7.89 -18.86
C GLY A 61 -4.45 -7.50 -17.82
N ILE A 62 -4.43 -6.23 -17.38
CA ILE A 62 -3.51 -5.73 -16.36
C ILE A 62 -4.33 -5.42 -15.10
N ASN A 63 -4.06 -6.12 -14.00
CA ASN A 63 -4.68 -5.81 -12.72
C ASN A 63 -3.87 -4.76 -11.95
N VAL A 64 -4.57 -3.80 -11.37
CA VAL A 64 -3.96 -2.76 -10.53
C VAL A 64 -4.59 -2.81 -9.15
N ASN A 65 -3.77 -2.95 -8.12
CA ASN A 65 -4.19 -2.93 -6.73
C ASN A 65 -3.22 -2.10 -5.89
N SER A 66 -3.59 -1.81 -4.66
CA SER A 66 -2.70 -1.22 -3.67
C SER A 66 -2.62 -2.05 -2.41
N ILE A 67 -1.49 -1.93 -1.72
CA ILE A 67 -1.24 -2.50 -0.41
C ILE A 67 -1.01 -1.34 0.55
N SER A 68 -1.72 -1.35 1.67
CA SER A 68 -1.63 -0.36 2.75
C SER A 68 -1.13 -1.05 4.03
N PRO A 69 0.17 -1.20 4.21
CA PRO A 69 0.71 -1.75 5.44
C PRO A 69 0.61 -0.73 6.58
N SER A 70 0.47 -1.21 7.82
CA SER A 70 0.74 -0.41 9.00
C SER A 70 2.23 -0.05 9.08
N LEU A 71 2.64 0.62 10.15
CA LEU A 71 4.02 1.05 10.30
C LEU A 71 4.94 -0.17 10.39
N VAL A 72 5.97 -0.18 9.54
CA VAL A 72 7.00 -1.22 9.46
C VAL A 72 8.36 -0.57 9.62
N GLU A 73 9.24 -1.21 10.36
CA GLU A 73 10.60 -0.73 10.56
C GLU A 73 11.39 -0.76 9.25
N THR A 74 11.74 0.43 8.75
CA THR A 74 12.51 0.64 7.53
C THR A 74 13.47 1.81 7.70
N ASP A 75 14.50 1.87 6.88
CA ASP A 75 15.46 2.98 6.90
C ASP A 75 14.80 4.34 6.66
N ALA A 76 13.69 4.39 5.93
CA ALA A 76 12.94 5.61 5.68
C ALA A 76 12.42 6.28 6.97
N LEU A 77 12.16 5.50 8.02
CA LEU A 77 11.66 6.03 9.29
C LEU A 77 12.67 6.92 10.01
N LYS A 78 13.96 6.75 9.75
CA LYS A 78 15.04 7.56 10.34
C LYS A 78 14.94 9.05 9.97
N TYR A 79 14.26 9.36 8.87
CA TYR A 79 14.10 10.73 8.37
C TYR A 79 12.83 11.45 8.87
N PHE A 80 11.99 10.77 9.63
CA PHE A 80 10.80 11.40 10.21
C PHE A 80 11.13 12.09 11.54
N PRO A 81 10.53 13.26 11.82
CA PRO A 81 10.91 14.08 12.98
C PRO A 81 10.50 13.49 14.34
N ASN A 82 9.51 12.60 14.39
CA ASN A 82 8.91 12.08 15.63
C ASN A 82 9.44 10.69 15.97
N GLN A 83 10.73 10.55 16.23
CA GLN A 83 11.38 9.25 16.47
C GLN A 83 10.79 8.49 17.67
N GLU A 84 10.45 9.18 18.77
CA GLU A 84 9.86 8.57 19.97
C GLU A 84 8.45 8.02 19.69
N ASP A 85 7.61 8.79 18.99
CA ASP A 85 6.26 8.35 18.60
C ASP A 85 6.35 7.12 17.67
N ILE A 86 7.27 7.16 16.71
CA ILE A 86 7.52 6.06 15.76
C ILE A 86 7.96 4.80 16.51
N LYS A 87 8.93 4.92 17.41
CA LYS A 87 9.40 3.80 18.22
C LYS A 87 8.29 3.19 19.06
N SER A 88 7.51 4.05 19.73
CA SER A 88 6.34 3.60 20.52
C SER A 88 5.33 2.82 19.66
N ILE A 89 5.08 3.24 18.42
CA ILE A 89 4.17 2.53 17.50
C ILE A 89 4.78 1.21 17.05
N LEU A 90 6.07 1.18 16.69
CA LEU A 90 6.77 -0.02 16.26
C LEU A 90 6.88 -1.09 17.37
N GLU A 91 6.91 -0.68 18.63
CA GLU A 91 6.93 -1.59 19.78
C GLU A 91 5.56 -2.21 20.09
N ARG A 92 4.47 -1.63 19.57
CA ARG A 92 3.12 -2.15 19.77
C ARG A 92 2.94 -3.47 19.03
N LYS A 93 2.34 -4.41 19.70
CA LYS A 93 1.87 -5.63 19.06
C LYS A 93 0.47 -5.39 18.46
N ASN A 94 0.26 -5.89 17.27
CA ASN A 94 -1.07 -5.94 16.67
C ASN A 94 -1.95 -7.02 17.36
N PRO A 95 -3.25 -7.13 17.06
CA PRO A 95 -4.12 -8.17 17.63
C PRO A 95 -3.62 -9.62 17.44
N LYS A 96 -2.75 -9.87 16.47
CA LYS A 96 -2.09 -11.18 16.32
C LYS A 96 -0.87 -11.35 17.25
N GLU A 97 -0.63 -10.39 18.15
CA GLU A 97 0.53 -10.34 19.05
C GLU A 97 1.90 -10.39 18.36
N LYS A 98 1.94 -9.98 17.11
CA LYS A 98 3.14 -9.92 16.27
C LYS A 98 3.46 -8.50 15.85
N LYS A 99 4.72 -8.25 15.53
CA LYS A 99 5.12 -7.05 14.78
C LYS A 99 4.96 -7.35 13.29
N LEU A 100 4.51 -6.35 12.54
CA LEU A 100 4.48 -6.43 11.09
C LEU A 100 5.90 -6.31 10.54
N THR A 101 6.24 -7.15 9.57
CA THR A 101 7.56 -7.17 8.94
C THR A 101 7.47 -6.82 7.45
N PRO A 102 8.56 -6.42 6.80
CA PRO A 102 8.59 -6.26 5.34
C PRO A 102 8.21 -7.53 4.58
N ASP A 103 8.55 -8.70 5.12
CA ASP A 103 8.24 -9.99 4.51
C ASP A 103 6.73 -10.25 4.47
N ASP A 104 5.99 -9.89 5.54
CA ASP A 104 4.52 -10.00 5.55
C ASP A 104 3.88 -9.20 4.39
N ILE A 105 4.48 -8.05 4.04
CA ILE A 105 4.01 -7.20 2.94
C ILE A 105 4.38 -7.83 1.58
N ALA A 106 5.61 -8.35 1.48
CA ALA A 106 6.10 -9.00 0.28
C ALA A 106 5.28 -10.25 -0.07
N GLU A 107 4.90 -11.05 0.92
CA GLU A 107 4.05 -12.23 0.73
C GLU A 107 2.68 -11.85 0.13
N VAL A 108 2.06 -10.77 0.60
CA VAL A 108 0.80 -10.28 0.02
C VAL A 108 1.01 -9.75 -1.39
N ALA A 109 2.12 -9.08 -1.66
CA ALA A 109 2.45 -8.64 -3.03
C ALA A 109 2.61 -9.84 -3.97
N VAL A 110 3.29 -10.90 -3.54
CA VAL A 110 3.42 -12.17 -4.30
C VAL A 110 2.06 -12.82 -4.51
N LEU A 111 1.20 -12.87 -3.49
CA LEU A 111 -0.17 -13.38 -3.61
C LEU A 111 -0.97 -12.63 -4.69
N LEU A 112 -0.87 -11.30 -4.71
CA LEU A 112 -1.54 -10.45 -5.72
C LEU A 112 -0.96 -10.63 -7.13
N CYS A 113 0.24 -11.18 -7.27
CA CYS A 113 0.84 -11.53 -8.56
C CYS A 113 0.37 -12.88 -9.13
N GLN A 114 -0.29 -13.71 -8.32
CA GLN A 114 -0.76 -15.04 -8.73
C GLN A 114 -2.08 -14.97 -9.53
N GLU A 115 -2.35 -15.97 -10.35
CA GLU A 115 -3.62 -16.09 -11.09
C GLU A 115 -4.84 -16.19 -10.16
N LYS A 116 -4.69 -16.79 -8.99
CA LYS A 116 -5.76 -16.91 -7.99
C LYS A 116 -6.33 -15.58 -7.52
N SER A 117 -5.57 -14.49 -7.66
CA SER A 117 -5.99 -13.12 -7.32
C SER A 117 -6.56 -12.36 -8.53
N ASN A 118 -6.81 -13.02 -9.66
CA ASN A 118 -7.15 -12.35 -10.91
C ASN A 118 -8.42 -11.48 -10.82
N MET A 119 -9.37 -11.84 -9.95
CA MET A 119 -10.59 -11.06 -9.72
C MET A 119 -10.44 -9.97 -8.65
N ILE A 120 -9.25 -9.80 -8.07
CA ILE A 120 -8.94 -8.69 -7.16
C ILE A 120 -8.45 -7.53 -8.02
N VAL A 121 -9.30 -6.50 -8.21
CA VAL A 121 -9.06 -5.39 -9.11
C VAL A 121 -9.44 -4.08 -8.42
N GLY A 122 -8.55 -3.10 -8.42
CA GLY A 122 -8.78 -1.78 -7.85
C GLY A 122 -8.88 -1.74 -6.31
N GLN A 123 -8.47 -2.79 -5.63
CA GLN A 123 -8.58 -2.90 -4.17
C GLN A 123 -7.38 -2.30 -3.45
N ASN A 124 -7.64 -1.78 -2.26
CA ASN A 124 -6.60 -1.40 -1.30
C ASN A 124 -6.56 -2.44 -0.17
N ILE A 125 -5.53 -3.27 -0.15
CA ILE A 125 -5.39 -4.37 0.81
C ILE A 125 -4.63 -3.84 2.04
N ILE A 126 -5.31 -3.83 3.17
CA ILE A 126 -4.72 -3.41 4.44
C ILE A 126 -3.97 -4.60 5.05
N ILE A 127 -2.70 -4.36 5.42
CA ILE A 127 -1.85 -5.35 6.09
C ILE A 127 -1.36 -4.75 7.40
N ASP A 128 -2.06 -5.08 8.49
CA ASP A 128 -1.82 -4.48 9.80
C ASP A 128 -2.03 -5.46 10.97
N GLY A 129 -2.30 -6.74 10.68
CA GLY A 129 -2.59 -7.73 11.70
C GLY A 129 -3.84 -7.42 12.53
N GLY A 130 -4.76 -6.60 12.01
CA GLY A 130 -5.99 -6.19 12.67
C GLY A 130 -5.89 -4.92 13.52
N GLU A 131 -4.77 -4.19 13.44
CA GLU A 131 -4.53 -2.98 14.24
C GLU A 131 -5.61 -1.90 14.03
N ASN A 132 -6.11 -1.77 12.80
CA ASN A 132 -7.14 -0.79 12.45
C ASN A 132 -8.54 -1.11 13.01
N LEU A 133 -8.76 -2.31 13.50
CA LEU A 133 -10.06 -2.75 14.04
C LEU A 133 -10.21 -2.44 15.53
N VAL A 134 -9.13 -2.08 16.20
CA VAL A 134 -9.12 -1.85 17.65
C VAL A 134 -9.09 -0.35 17.93
N LEU A 135 -10.05 0.12 18.71
CA LEU A 135 -10.01 1.48 19.29
C LEU A 135 -8.90 1.52 20.35
N ARG A 136 -7.98 2.45 20.22
CA ARG A 136 -6.88 2.68 21.19
C ARG A 136 -6.78 4.16 21.52
#